data_5eb0538238032d4b55b1af0af0a34e3b
#
_entry.id   5eb0538238032d4b55b1af0af0a34e3b
#
_cell.length_a   1.000
_cell.length_b   1.000
_cell.length_c   1.000
_cell.angle_alpha   90.00
_cell.angle_beta   90.00
_cell.angle_gamma   90.00
#
_symmetry.space_group_name_H-M   'P 1'
#
loop_
_entity.id
_entity.type
_entity.pdbx_description
1 polymer ?
#
loop_
_entity_poly.entity_id
_entity_poly.type
_entity_poly.pdbx_seq_one_letter_code
_entity_poly.pdbx_strand_id
1 'polypeptide(L)'
;LVGSEMCIRDRTFPEGTTAIAIAKKIEDAGLCSAEDFLKEANTGDFSQYRFWQYVPDDKDAPDRFLKCEGYLFPDTYDFLKDDTVHHYVETFYSHFDKQITDEMYAEMEKQGMTLSEVVTLASFVQEEAGNDQDDNVAQVFRNRLAEGSPYPKLQSNTSSHVQSDADNNYLWNWVAPYYGGWDSIPENILEAYDTYTCTGLSAGPIL
;
A
#
# COMPACT_ATOMS: atom_id res chain seq x y z
N LEU A 1 40.71 -20.80 -1.59
CA LEU A 1 39.31 -20.68 -1.09
C LEU A 1 38.88 -19.25 -1.30
N VAL A 2 38.32 -18.96 -2.47
CA VAL A 2 37.63 -17.71 -2.72
C VAL A 2 36.30 -17.81 -1.95
N GLY A 3 36.21 -17.12 -0.82
CA GLY A 3 34.96 -16.98 -0.11
C GLY A 3 33.96 -16.34 -1.06
N SER A 4 32.84 -17.01 -1.29
CA SER A 4 31.65 -16.38 -1.83
C SER A 4 31.33 -15.21 -0.91
N GLU A 5 31.70 -13.99 -1.30
CA GLU A 5 31.19 -12.79 -0.67
C GLU A 5 29.70 -12.79 -0.93
N MET A 6 28.94 -13.20 0.08
CA MET A 6 27.49 -13.03 0.15
C MET A 6 27.27 -11.52 0.15
N CYS A 7 27.07 -10.95 -1.05
CA CYS A 7 26.86 -9.51 -1.17
C CYS A 7 25.51 -9.17 -0.55
N ILE A 8 25.54 -8.73 0.71
CA ILE A 8 24.42 -8.11 1.38
C ILE A 8 24.22 -6.72 0.75
N ARG A 9 23.00 -6.41 0.43
CA ARG A 9 22.58 -5.09 -0.06
C ARG A 9 21.60 -4.47 0.93
N ASP A 10 22.15 -3.61 1.78
CA ASP A 10 21.37 -2.73 2.65
C ASP A 10 20.57 -1.73 1.81
N ARG A 11 19.25 -1.68 2.02
CA ARG A 11 18.33 -0.77 1.35
C ARG A 11 17.30 -0.23 2.32
N THR A 12 17.21 1.10 2.36
CA THR A 12 16.21 1.83 3.14
C THR A 12 15.00 2.16 2.26
N PHE A 13 13.84 1.82 2.76
CA PHE A 13 12.54 2.18 2.19
C PHE A 13 11.84 3.10 3.20
N PRO A 14 11.81 4.40 2.94
CA PRO A 14 11.16 5.34 3.84
C PRO A 14 9.64 5.17 3.84
N GLU A 15 9.00 5.65 4.90
CA GLU A 15 7.55 5.79 4.99
C GLU A 15 7.01 6.58 3.78
N GLY A 16 5.81 6.27 3.33
CA GLY A 16 5.22 6.88 2.14
C GLY A 16 5.76 6.35 0.81
N THR A 17 6.47 5.21 0.81
CA THR A 17 6.98 4.61 -0.43
C THR A 17 5.97 3.61 -0.98
N THR A 18 5.44 3.88 -2.19
CA THR A 18 4.49 2.98 -2.88
C THR A 18 5.12 1.65 -3.28
N ALA A 19 4.30 0.61 -3.46
CA ALA A 19 4.76 -0.71 -3.90
C ALA A 19 5.52 -0.65 -5.23
N ILE A 20 5.11 0.21 -6.17
CA ILE A 20 5.80 0.42 -7.45
C ILE A 20 7.19 1.02 -7.21
N ALA A 21 7.31 2.00 -6.32
CA ALA A 21 8.60 2.60 -5.99
C ALA A 21 9.53 1.62 -5.27
N ILE A 22 8.98 0.77 -4.38
CA ILE A 22 9.72 -0.32 -3.73
C ILE A 22 10.26 -1.28 -4.78
N ALA A 23 9.39 -1.79 -5.67
CA ALA A 23 9.78 -2.71 -6.73
C ALA A 23 10.90 -2.16 -7.62
N LYS A 24 10.79 -0.86 -7.98
CA LYS A 24 11.85 -0.20 -8.74
C LYS A 24 13.18 -0.11 -7.98
N LYS A 25 13.16 0.19 -6.69
CA LYS A 25 14.38 0.18 -5.86
C LYS A 25 15.01 -1.21 -5.75
N ILE A 26 14.22 -2.27 -5.71
CA ILE A 26 14.67 -3.67 -5.74
C ILE A 26 15.35 -3.99 -7.08
N GLU A 27 14.76 -3.56 -8.19
CA GLU A 27 15.34 -3.71 -9.54
C GLU A 27 16.63 -2.91 -9.69
N ASP A 28 16.64 -1.64 -9.28
CA ASP A 28 17.83 -0.77 -9.32
C ASP A 28 18.97 -1.31 -8.42
N ALA A 29 18.63 -2.09 -7.39
CA ALA A 29 19.60 -2.82 -6.58
C ALA A 29 20.17 -4.08 -7.29
N GLY A 30 19.57 -4.49 -8.42
CA GLY A 30 19.96 -5.68 -9.17
C GLY A 30 19.63 -6.99 -8.45
N LEU A 31 18.50 -7.00 -7.70
CA LEU A 31 18.02 -8.16 -6.96
C LEU A 31 17.08 -9.00 -7.83
N CYS A 32 16.01 -8.40 -8.37
CA CYS A 32 15.11 -8.99 -9.36
C CYS A 32 14.46 -7.87 -10.20
N SER A 33 13.68 -8.23 -11.24
CA SER A 33 12.91 -7.23 -11.97
C SER A 33 11.76 -6.68 -11.14
N ALA A 34 11.38 -5.40 -11.37
CA ALA A 34 10.24 -4.79 -10.71
C ALA A 34 8.93 -5.55 -11.02
N GLU A 35 8.80 -6.07 -12.25
CA GLU A 35 7.66 -6.87 -12.68
C GLU A 35 7.54 -8.17 -11.87
N ASP A 36 8.64 -8.93 -11.73
CA ASP A 36 8.65 -10.18 -10.97
C ASP A 36 8.37 -9.93 -9.49
N PHE A 37 8.95 -8.86 -8.92
CA PHE A 37 8.67 -8.47 -7.53
C PHE A 37 7.20 -8.17 -7.30
N LEU A 38 6.60 -7.29 -8.12
CA LEU A 38 5.17 -6.93 -7.99
C LEU A 38 4.26 -8.13 -8.24
N LYS A 39 4.59 -8.98 -9.22
CA LYS A 39 3.83 -10.20 -9.48
C LYS A 39 3.83 -11.10 -8.25
N GLU A 40 4.99 -11.40 -7.69
CA GLU A 40 5.12 -12.25 -6.50
C GLU A 40 4.40 -11.63 -5.30
N ALA A 41 4.56 -10.32 -5.07
CA ALA A 41 3.91 -9.61 -3.98
C ALA A 41 2.37 -9.64 -4.07
N ASN A 42 1.81 -9.66 -5.28
CA ASN A 42 0.36 -9.69 -5.48
C ASN A 42 -0.22 -11.11 -5.55
N THR A 43 0.55 -12.12 -6.00
CA THR A 43 0.01 -13.44 -6.32
C THR A 43 0.69 -14.61 -5.60
N GLY A 44 1.78 -14.35 -4.89
CA GLY A 44 2.48 -15.34 -4.08
C GLY A 44 1.65 -15.84 -2.89
N ASP A 45 2.03 -16.99 -2.35
CA ASP A 45 1.39 -17.56 -1.16
C ASP A 45 2.17 -17.15 0.09
N PHE A 46 1.56 -16.31 0.92
CA PHE A 46 2.08 -15.83 2.19
C PHE A 46 1.12 -16.15 3.36
N SER A 47 0.33 -17.20 3.19
CA SER A 47 -0.70 -17.64 4.16
C SER A 47 -0.14 -18.01 5.55
N GLN A 48 1.17 -18.18 5.68
CA GLN A 48 1.85 -18.37 6.97
C GLN A 48 1.80 -17.14 7.87
N TYR A 49 1.56 -15.95 7.33
CA TYR A 49 1.46 -14.68 8.07
C TYR A 49 0.03 -14.38 8.47
N ARG A 50 -0.17 -13.92 9.71
CA ARG A 50 -1.50 -13.63 10.26
C ARG A 50 -2.22 -12.55 9.48
N PHE A 51 -1.53 -11.49 9.06
CA PHE A 51 -2.14 -10.38 8.33
C PHE A 51 -2.72 -10.81 6.99
N TRP A 52 -2.14 -11.85 6.34
CA TRP A 52 -2.49 -12.26 4.99
C TRP A 52 -3.96 -12.65 4.83
N GLN A 53 -4.57 -13.22 5.87
CA GLN A 53 -6.00 -13.56 5.86
C GLN A 53 -6.94 -12.34 5.79
N TYR A 54 -6.41 -11.15 6.08
CA TYR A 54 -7.16 -9.88 6.04
C TYR A 54 -6.89 -9.08 4.77
N VAL A 55 -5.97 -9.52 3.92
CA VAL A 55 -5.71 -8.92 2.62
C VAL A 55 -6.77 -9.44 1.65
N PRO A 56 -7.65 -8.59 1.10
CA PRO A 56 -8.71 -9.05 0.21
C PRO A 56 -8.16 -9.76 -1.02
N ASP A 57 -8.78 -10.86 -1.41
CA ASP A 57 -8.52 -11.51 -2.69
C ASP A 57 -9.17 -10.74 -3.83
N ASP A 58 -8.69 -10.93 -5.06
CA ASP A 58 -9.23 -10.29 -6.27
C ASP A 58 -10.74 -10.51 -6.46
N LYS A 59 -11.27 -11.59 -5.91
CA LYS A 59 -12.72 -11.90 -5.95
C LYS A 59 -13.53 -10.97 -5.05
N ASP A 60 -12.94 -10.59 -3.91
CA ASP A 60 -13.58 -9.79 -2.87
C ASP A 60 -13.30 -8.29 -3.06
N ALA A 61 -12.22 -7.97 -3.77
CA ALA A 61 -11.83 -6.60 -4.10
C ALA A 61 -11.33 -6.50 -5.56
N PRO A 62 -12.21 -6.69 -6.56
CA PRO A 62 -11.83 -6.71 -7.98
C PRO A 62 -11.35 -5.34 -8.50
N ASP A 63 -11.67 -4.28 -7.77
CA ASP A 63 -11.32 -2.90 -8.11
C ASP A 63 -10.03 -2.44 -7.41
N ARG A 64 -9.32 -3.35 -6.72
CA ARG A 64 -8.06 -3.05 -6.07
C ARG A 64 -6.93 -3.05 -7.10
N PHE A 65 -6.16 -1.96 -7.14
CA PHE A 65 -5.07 -1.79 -8.11
C PHE A 65 -3.91 -2.75 -7.85
N LEU A 66 -3.34 -2.74 -6.63
CA LEU A 66 -2.29 -3.66 -6.20
C LEU A 66 -2.66 -4.27 -4.85
N LYS A 67 -2.66 -5.62 -4.78
CA LYS A 67 -2.94 -6.33 -3.53
C LYS A 67 -1.89 -6.05 -2.46
N CYS A 68 -0.64 -5.88 -2.86
CA CYS A 68 0.50 -5.66 -1.98
C CYS A 68 0.61 -4.23 -1.42
N GLU A 69 -0.09 -3.25 -2.00
CA GLU A 69 0.00 -1.86 -1.54
C GLU A 69 -0.43 -1.73 -0.07
N GLY A 70 0.36 -1.02 0.72
CA GLY A 70 0.15 -0.83 2.16
C GLY A 70 0.69 -1.95 3.07
N TYR A 71 1.20 -3.06 2.50
CA TYR A 71 1.71 -4.19 3.31
C TYR A 71 3.22 -4.42 3.18
N LEU A 72 3.90 -3.64 2.36
CA LEU A 72 5.36 -3.66 2.24
C LEU A 72 5.95 -2.68 3.26
N PHE A 73 6.20 -3.15 4.49
CA PHE A 73 6.54 -2.30 5.62
C PHE A 73 7.81 -1.46 5.37
N PRO A 74 7.78 -0.13 5.64
CA PRO A 74 8.95 0.74 5.47
C PRO A 74 10.00 0.47 6.55
N ASP A 75 11.22 0.15 6.15
CA ASP A 75 12.39 -0.02 7.04
C ASP A 75 13.68 -0.11 6.21
N THR A 76 14.78 -0.38 6.87
CA THR A 76 16.05 -0.76 6.25
C THR A 76 16.22 -2.27 6.29
N TYR A 77 16.40 -2.88 5.13
CA TYR A 77 16.53 -4.32 4.97
C TYR A 77 17.84 -4.73 4.34
N ASP A 78 18.38 -5.84 4.81
CA ASP A 78 19.54 -6.51 4.23
C ASP A 78 19.08 -7.62 3.28
N PHE A 79 19.40 -7.48 1.99
CA PHE A 79 19.06 -8.46 0.97
C PHE A 79 20.29 -9.24 0.52
N LEU A 80 20.18 -10.56 0.47
CA LEU A 80 21.18 -11.41 -0.15
C LEU A 80 21.04 -11.32 -1.67
N LYS A 81 22.17 -11.13 -2.34
CA LYS A 81 22.20 -11.22 -3.79
C LYS A 81 21.93 -12.68 -4.22
N ASP A 82 21.23 -12.84 -5.34
CA ASP A 82 20.90 -14.14 -5.93
C ASP A 82 19.94 -15.00 -5.06
N ASP A 83 19.13 -14.35 -4.21
CA ASP A 83 18.05 -14.97 -3.49
C ASP A 83 16.77 -15.07 -4.36
N THR A 84 15.74 -15.71 -3.86
CA THR A 84 14.47 -15.86 -4.58
C THR A 84 13.63 -14.59 -4.50
N VAL A 85 12.85 -14.31 -5.54
CA VAL A 85 11.88 -13.20 -5.53
C VAL A 85 10.90 -13.32 -4.36
N HIS A 86 10.48 -14.57 -4.08
CA HIS A 86 9.61 -14.87 -2.93
C HIS A 86 10.22 -14.40 -1.61
N HIS A 87 11.50 -14.68 -1.37
CA HIS A 87 12.18 -14.29 -0.14
C HIS A 87 12.38 -12.77 -0.05
N TYR A 88 12.58 -12.08 -1.17
CA TYR A 88 12.61 -10.61 -1.16
C TYR A 88 11.27 -10.01 -0.71
N VAL A 89 10.15 -10.51 -1.21
CA VAL A 89 8.81 -10.08 -0.78
C VAL A 89 8.54 -10.48 0.66
N GLU A 90 8.87 -11.73 1.03
CA GLU A 90 8.70 -12.28 2.38
C GLU A 90 9.39 -11.41 3.44
N THR A 91 10.54 -10.81 3.11
CA THR A 91 11.26 -9.92 4.02
C THR A 91 10.39 -8.75 4.47
N PHE A 92 9.65 -8.11 3.56
CA PHE A 92 8.72 -7.02 3.90
C PHE A 92 7.50 -7.55 4.67
N TYR A 93 6.90 -8.64 4.21
CA TYR A 93 5.68 -9.18 4.78
C TYR A 93 5.88 -9.74 6.18
N SER A 94 7.00 -10.43 6.43
CA SER A 94 7.33 -10.90 7.77
C SER A 94 7.55 -9.74 8.75
N HIS A 95 8.07 -8.62 8.25
CA HIS A 95 8.23 -7.43 9.07
C HIS A 95 6.87 -6.78 9.36
N PHE A 96 6.02 -6.59 8.34
CA PHE A 96 4.67 -6.08 8.53
C PHE A 96 3.89 -6.91 9.55
N ASP A 97 3.89 -8.23 9.41
CA ASP A 97 3.18 -9.13 10.34
C ASP A 97 3.63 -8.97 11.80
N LYS A 98 4.93 -8.72 12.03
CA LYS A 98 5.48 -8.48 13.37
C LYS A 98 5.09 -7.12 13.96
N GLN A 99 4.81 -6.12 13.12
CA GLN A 99 4.43 -4.79 13.59
C GLN A 99 2.96 -4.71 14.01
N ILE A 100 2.10 -5.57 13.45
CA ILE A 100 0.67 -5.59 13.82
C ILE A 100 0.48 -6.45 15.06
N THR A 101 0.32 -5.79 16.21
CA THR A 101 0.23 -6.46 17.52
C THR A 101 -1.16 -7.04 17.80
N ASP A 102 -1.26 -7.92 18.79
CA ASP A 102 -2.55 -8.47 19.25
C ASP A 102 -3.49 -7.36 19.74
N GLU A 103 -2.94 -6.33 20.38
CA GLU A 103 -3.71 -5.17 20.86
C GLU A 103 -4.30 -4.38 19.68
N MET A 104 -3.55 -4.22 18.57
CA MET A 104 -4.05 -3.58 17.36
C MET A 104 -5.20 -4.38 16.74
N TYR A 105 -5.07 -5.70 16.63
CA TYR A 105 -6.16 -6.55 16.17
C TYR A 105 -7.41 -6.45 17.05
N ALA A 106 -7.24 -6.47 18.37
CA ALA A 106 -8.36 -6.33 19.30
C ALA A 106 -9.04 -4.95 19.19
N GLU A 107 -8.27 -3.88 19.00
CA GLU A 107 -8.83 -2.54 18.82
C GLU A 107 -9.56 -2.41 17.47
N MET A 108 -9.05 -3.01 16.39
CA MET A 108 -9.75 -3.07 15.10
C MET A 108 -11.10 -3.78 15.23
N GLU A 109 -11.14 -4.94 15.88
CA GLU A 109 -12.37 -5.69 16.14
C GLU A 109 -13.39 -4.86 16.93
N LYS A 110 -12.95 -4.20 18.00
CA LYS A 110 -13.77 -3.31 18.84
C LYS A 110 -14.34 -2.14 18.04
N GLN A 111 -13.59 -1.61 17.08
CA GLN A 111 -14.04 -0.52 16.19
C GLN A 111 -14.85 -1.01 14.99
N GLY A 112 -14.98 -2.32 14.79
CA GLY A 112 -15.66 -2.92 13.64
C GLY A 112 -14.95 -2.68 12.32
N MET A 113 -13.61 -2.51 12.34
CA MET A 113 -12.78 -2.29 11.16
C MET A 113 -11.91 -3.51 10.87
N THR A 114 -11.76 -3.83 9.60
CA THR A 114 -10.78 -4.81 9.12
C THR A 114 -9.38 -4.20 9.06
N LEU A 115 -8.35 -5.05 9.07
CA LEU A 115 -6.97 -4.59 8.86
C LEU A 115 -6.83 -3.83 7.52
N SER A 116 -7.47 -4.32 6.45
CA SER A 116 -7.44 -3.67 5.14
C SER A 116 -8.02 -2.26 5.18
N GLU A 117 -9.13 -2.04 5.87
CA GLU A 117 -9.73 -0.71 6.03
C GLU A 117 -8.84 0.21 6.85
N VAL A 118 -8.22 -0.32 7.91
CA VAL A 118 -7.30 0.47 8.75
C VAL A 118 -6.06 0.89 7.96
N VAL A 119 -5.43 -0.03 7.22
CA VAL A 119 -4.25 0.27 6.40
C VAL A 119 -4.61 1.26 5.29
N THR A 120 -5.79 1.09 4.65
CA THR A 120 -6.27 2.02 3.64
C THR A 120 -6.46 3.43 4.24
N LEU A 121 -7.15 3.54 5.37
CA LEU A 121 -7.35 4.85 6.02
C LEU A 121 -6.02 5.47 6.46
N ALA A 122 -5.11 4.68 7.02
CA ALA A 122 -3.79 5.14 7.46
C ALA A 122 -2.97 5.71 6.29
N SER A 123 -3.03 5.09 5.11
CA SER A 123 -2.32 5.59 3.93
C SER A 123 -2.80 6.98 3.49
N PHE A 124 -4.10 7.25 3.57
CA PHE A 124 -4.64 8.59 3.31
C PHE A 124 -4.28 9.60 4.39
N VAL A 125 -4.28 9.17 5.66
CA VAL A 125 -3.85 10.03 6.76
C VAL A 125 -2.39 10.42 6.61
N GLN A 126 -1.52 9.47 6.30
CA GLN A 126 -0.09 9.68 6.06
C GLN A 126 0.17 10.75 4.99
N GLU A 127 -0.52 10.65 3.84
CA GLU A 127 -0.34 11.58 2.72
C GLU A 127 -0.95 12.97 2.96
N GLU A 128 -2.05 13.05 3.69
CA GLU A 128 -2.75 14.33 3.93
C GLU A 128 -2.20 15.10 5.12
N ALA A 129 -1.76 14.41 6.18
CA ALA A 129 -1.42 15.04 7.45
C ALA A 129 0.00 15.60 7.50
N GLY A 130 0.92 15.01 6.73
CA GLY A 130 2.33 15.22 7.02
C GLY A 130 2.67 14.75 8.45
N ASN A 131 3.70 15.28 9.08
CA ASN A 131 4.25 14.69 10.29
C ASN A 131 3.60 15.16 11.63
N ASP A 132 2.64 16.10 11.62
CA ASP A 132 2.25 16.78 12.88
C ASP A 132 0.74 16.81 13.18
N GLN A 133 -0.12 16.21 12.33
CA GLN A 133 -1.59 16.33 12.48
C GLN A 133 -2.38 15.04 12.23
N ASP A 134 -1.74 13.87 12.30
CA ASP A 134 -2.34 12.58 11.97
C ASP A 134 -3.66 12.31 12.68
N ASP A 135 -3.74 12.58 13.99
CA ASP A 135 -4.96 12.38 14.79
C ASP A 135 -6.12 13.24 14.31
N ASN A 136 -5.86 14.50 13.93
CA ASN A 136 -6.88 15.42 13.45
C ASN A 136 -7.41 15.01 12.08
N VAL A 137 -6.52 14.64 11.16
CA VAL A 137 -6.88 14.17 9.81
C VAL A 137 -7.63 12.86 9.90
N ALA A 138 -7.14 11.91 10.69
CA ALA A 138 -7.82 10.63 10.93
C ALA A 138 -9.24 10.86 11.47
N GLN A 139 -9.42 11.77 12.41
CA GLN A 139 -10.75 12.10 12.96
C GLN A 139 -11.67 12.72 11.90
N VAL A 140 -11.17 13.60 11.03
CA VAL A 140 -11.95 14.18 9.94
C VAL A 140 -12.42 13.10 8.98
N PHE A 141 -11.53 12.19 8.55
CA PHE A 141 -11.89 11.09 7.67
C PHE A 141 -12.90 10.14 8.32
N ARG A 142 -12.70 9.78 9.59
CA ARG A 142 -13.66 8.96 10.34
C ARG A 142 -15.04 9.60 10.43
N ASN A 143 -15.11 10.91 10.66
CA ASN A 143 -16.39 11.64 10.69
C ASN A 143 -17.08 11.62 9.30
N ARG A 144 -16.32 11.71 8.22
CA ARG A 144 -16.85 11.60 6.85
C ARG A 144 -17.38 10.21 6.55
N LEU A 145 -16.69 9.18 7.01
CA LEU A 145 -17.03 7.77 6.80
C LEU A 145 -18.12 7.25 7.76
N ALA A 146 -18.48 8.01 8.80
CA ALA A 146 -19.49 7.60 9.77
C ALA A 146 -20.87 7.40 9.11
N GLU A 147 -21.64 6.42 9.61
CA GLU A 147 -23.00 6.16 9.15
C GLU A 147 -23.87 7.44 9.27
N GLY A 148 -24.60 7.76 8.22
CA GLY A 148 -25.43 8.96 8.15
C GLY A 148 -24.66 10.27 7.92
N SER A 149 -23.37 10.21 7.65
CA SER A 149 -22.58 11.40 7.28
C SER A 149 -23.17 12.08 6.03
N PRO A 150 -23.31 13.40 6.01
CA PRO A 150 -23.67 14.14 4.81
C PRO A 150 -22.56 14.16 3.75
N TYR A 151 -21.35 13.72 4.12
CA TYR A 151 -20.15 13.72 3.27
C TYR A 151 -19.48 12.33 3.28
N PRO A 152 -20.10 11.29 2.71
CA PRO A 152 -19.64 9.91 2.81
C PRO A 152 -18.48 9.60 1.84
N LYS A 153 -17.56 10.54 1.63
CA LYS A 153 -16.40 10.46 0.73
C LYS A 153 -15.19 11.07 1.40
N LEU A 154 -14.00 10.55 1.13
CA LEU A 154 -12.76 11.11 1.68
C LEU A 154 -12.49 12.52 1.16
N GLN A 155 -12.70 12.79 -0.13
CA GLN A 155 -12.47 14.08 -0.79
C GLN A 155 -11.04 14.60 -0.53
N SER A 156 -10.06 13.73 -0.74
CA SER A 156 -8.64 14.05 -0.62
C SER A 156 -8.00 14.12 -2.00
N ASN A 157 -7.17 15.13 -2.24
CA ASN A 157 -6.42 15.27 -3.48
C ASN A 157 -5.29 14.25 -3.62
N THR A 158 -4.96 13.52 -2.55
CA THR A 158 -3.93 12.49 -2.57
C THR A 158 -4.29 11.27 -3.42
N SER A 159 -5.59 11.11 -3.74
CA SER A 159 -6.07 10.17 -4.77
C SER A 159 -7.35 10.72 -5.40
N SER A 160 -7.23 11.38 -6.54
CA SER A 160 -8.37 12.02 -7.20
C SER A 160 -8.13 12.27 -8.69
N HIS A 161 -9.22 12.50 -9.43
CA HIS A 161 -9.17 12.95 -10.82
C HIS A 161 -8.65 14.39 -10.97
N VAL A 162 -8.64 15.15 -9.91
CA VAL A 162 -8.16 16.52 -9.93
C VAL A 162 -6.65 16.50 -10.10
N GLN A 163 -6.19 16.91 -11.27
CA GLN A 163 -4.77 17.16 -11.52
C GLN A 163 -4.39 18.42 -10.75
N SER A 164 -4.16 18.26 -9.45
CA SER A 164 -3.60 19.32 -8.63
C SER A 164 -2.07 19.32 -8.80
N ASP A 165 -1.43 20.44 -8.51
CA ASP A 165 0.04 20.54 -8.45
C ASP A 165 0.61 19.71 -7.26
N ALA A 166 -0.19 18.85 -6.66
CA ALA A 166 0.22 17.98 -5.56
C ALA A 166 1.10 16.86 -6.08
N ASP A 167 2.37 16.88 -5.69
CA ASP A 167 3.36 15.85 -6.01
C ASP A 167 2.98 14.47 -5.45
N ASN A 168 1.91 14.37 -4.64
CA ASN A 168 1.46 13.19 -3.92
C ASN A 168 0.12 12.59 -4.40
N ASN A 169 -0.36 12.92 -5.58
CA ASN A 169 -1.58 12.29 -6.10
C ASN A 169 -1.30 10.90 -6.66
N TYR A 170 -1.79 9.86 -5.96
CA TYR A 170 -1.56 8.47 -6.29
C TYR A 170 -2.02 8.07 -7.70
N LEU A 171 -3.24 8.48 -8.10
CA LEU A 171 -3.77 8.18 -9.42
C LEU A 171 -2.92 8.76 -10.54
N TRP A 172 -2.48 10.01 -10.42
CA TRP A 172 -1.67 10.68 -11.44
C TRP A 172 -0.22 10.22 -11.45
N ASN A 173 0.36 9.98 -10.28
CA ASN A 173 1.79 9.73 -10.17
C ASN A 173 2.17 8.25 -10.28
N TRP A 174 1.25 7.34 -9.94
CA TRP A 174 1.54 5.91 -9.87
C TRP A 174 0.62 5.06 -10.75
N VAL A 175 -0.70 5.25 -10.66
CA VAL A 175 -1.66 4.42 -11.40
C VAL A 175 -1.65 4.77 -12.89
N ALA A 176 -1.74 6.05 -13.25
CA ALA A 176 -1.73 6.47 -14.65
C ALA A 176 -0.45 6.04 -15.40
N PRO A 177 0.77 6.27 -14.89
CA PRO A 177 1.98 5.78 -15.53
C PRO A 177 2.04 4.25 -15.67
N TYR A 178 1.52 3.51 -14.70
CA TYR A 178 1.49 2.05 -14.73
C TYR A 178 0.65 1.53 -15.92
N TYR A 179 -0.48 2.17 -16.22
CA TYR A 179 -1.34 1.83 -17.35
C TYR A 179 -0.95 2.53 -18.67
N GLY A 180 0.11 3.34 -18.68
CA GLY A 180 0.58 4.04 -19.87
C GLY A 180 -0.12 5.37 -20.14
N GLY A 181 -0.87 5.90 -19.18
CA GLY A 181 -1.50 7.22 -19.19
C GLY A 181 -2.88 7.23 -18.54
N TRP A 182 -3.36 8.43 -18.22
CA TRP A 182 -4.64 8.62 -17.52
C TRP A 182 -5.83 7.96 -18.23
N ASP A 183 -5.93 8.15 -19.55
CA ASP A 183 -7.03 7.60 -20.37
C ASP A 183 -6.98 6.06 -20.51
N SER A 184 -5.92 5.43 -20.03
CA SER A 184 -5.72 3.99 -20.08
C SER A 184 -6.04 3.30 -18.74
N ILE A 185 -6.33 4.07 -17.69
CA ILE A 185 -6.74 3.49 -16.39
C ILE A 185 -8.10 2.79 -16.58
N PRO A 186 -8.27 1.53 -16.15
CA PRO A 186 -9.57 0.88 -16.13
C PRO A 186 -10.58 1.70 -15.32
N GLU A 187 -11.79 1.86 -15.86
CA GLU A 187 -12.83 2.71 -15.27
C GLU A 187 -13.16 2.29 -13.82
N ASN A 188 -13.24 0.99 -13.55
CA ASN A 188 -13.49 0.46 -12.22
C ASN A 188 -12.39 0.83 -11.20
N ILE A 189 -11.12 0.83 -11.63
CA ILE A 189 -9.99 1.26 -10.78
C ILE A 189 -10.06 2.77 -10.54
N LEU A 190 -10.30 3.55 -11.58
CA LEU A 190 -10.43 5.01 -11.46
C LEU A 190 -11.54 5.40 -10.50
N GLU A 191 -12.74 4.82 -10.66
CA GLU A 191 -13.89 5.09 -9.79
C GLU A 191 -13.64 4.67 -8.34
N ALA A 192 -12.94 3.55 -8.13
CA ALA A 192 -12.69 3.00 -6.80
C ALA A 192 -11.59 3.73 -6.01
N TYR A 193 -10.68 4.42 -6.70
CA TYR A 193 -9.59 5.18 -6.07
C TYR A 193 -9.77 6.69 -6.09
N ASP A 194 -10.69 7.23 -6.91
CA ASP A 194 -11.00 8.65 -6.89
C ASP A 194 -11.88 9.00 -5.69
N THR A 195 -11.30 9.63 -4.70
CA THR A 195 -11.95 9.99 -3.43
C THR A 195 -13.07 11.03 -3.55
N TYR A 196 -13.22 11.65 -4.71
CA TYR A 196 -14.36 12.55 -5.01
C TYR A 196 -15.53 11.80 -5.64
N THR A 197 -15.31 10.62 -6.19
CA THR A 197 -16.35 9.78 -6.80
C THR A 197 -16.74 8.58 -5.93
N CYS A 198 -15.77 7.85 -5.37
CA CYS A 198 -16.05 6.71 -4.51
C CYS A 198 -16.73 7.13 -3.20
N THR A 199 -17.70 6.33 -2.76
CA THR A 199 -18.35 6.49 -1.46
C THR A 199 -17.69 5.56 -0.45
N GLY A 200 -17.35 6.07 0.72
CA GLY A 200 -16.62 5.31 1.73
C GLY A 200 -15.09 5.39 1.55
N LEU A 201 -14.40 4.31 1.90
CA LEU A 201 -12.97 4.16 1.66
C LEU A 201 -12.69 3.84 0.19
N SER A 202 -11.51 4.19 -0.25
CA SER A 202 -10.91 3.69 -1.49
C SER A 202 -10.81 2.15 -1.48
N ALA A 203 -10.74 1.54 -2.67
CA ALA A 203 -10.61 0.08 -2.80
C ALA A 203 -9.35 -0.51 -2.15
N GLY A 204 -8.35 0.32 -1.89
CA GLY A 204 -7.13 -0.08 -1.21
C GLY A 204 -6.26 1.10 -0.78
N PRO A 205 -5.14 0.83 -0.11
CA PRO A 205 -4.14 1.81 0.27
C PRO A 205 -3.53 2.52 -0.95
N ILE A 206 -2.93 3.67 -0.72
CA ILE A 206 -2.26 4.50 -1.73
C ILE A 206 -0.75 4.63 -1.51
N LEU A 207 -0.23 3.99 -0.47
CA LEU A 207 1.21 3.82 -0.19
C LEU A 207 1.44 2.67 0.79
#